data_e118f61e22cdc3df67c19d73bb9f6eb7
#
_entry.id   e118f61e22cdc3df67c19d73bb9f6eb7
#
_cell.length_a   1.000
_cell.length_b   1.000
_cell.length_c   1.000
_cell.angle_alpha   90.00
_cell.angle_beta   90.00
_cell.angle_gamma   90.00
#
_symmetry.space_group_name_H-M   'P 1'
#
loop_
_entity.id
_entity.type
_entity.pdbx_description
1 polymer ?
#
loop_
_entity_poly.entity_id
_entity_poly.type
_entity_poly.pdbx_seq_one_letter_code
_entity_poly.pdbx_strand_id
1 'polypeptide(L)'
;MIDPSQIITNLVAMLRDVPDLVVEMGGDAERIYPYHDSYPKKVSLVHAIHAMPAPGLMVVWQGTQPGSFGGVDVWKHQITLFLRAKETFEGDAPTAYYRLFRLITKGVPTAAGVEMLNVTVHESCYPMDLPQIQRQTDAEGLDYFEVPLSFTEIGDD
;
A
#
# COMPACT_ATOMS: atom_id res chain seq x y z
N MET A 1 13.94 -15.83 2.17
CA MET A 1 12.78 -14.98 1.80
C MET A 1 12.14 -14.44 3.07
N ILE A 2 11.90 -13.15 3.11
CA ILE A 2 11.21 -12.50 4.24
C ILE A 2 9.74 -12.90 4.22
N ASP A 3 9.16 -13.12 5.38
CA ASP A 3 7.72 -13.35 5.49
C ASP A 3 6.98 -12.08 5.03
N PRO A 4 6.14 -12.16 3.98
CA PRO A 4 5.40 -10.99 3.50
C PRO A 4 4.53 -10.32 4.55
N SER A 5 4.09 -11.04 5.58
CA SER A 5 3.31 -10.45 6.66
C SER A 5 4.09 -9.42 7.46
N GLN A 6 5.42 -9.57 7.57
CA GLN A 6 6.28 -8.58 8.19
C GLN A 6 6.36 -7.30 7.37
N ILE A 7 6.43 -7.43 6.05
CA ILE A 7 6.42 -6.27 5.13
C ILE A 7 5.11 -5.50 5.30
N ILE A 8 3.99 -6.20 5.31
CA ILE A 8 2.67 -5.60 5.52
C ILE A 8 2.60 -4.88 6.86
N THR A 9 3.02 -5.52 7.94
CA THR A 9 3.02 -4.93 9.28
C THR A 9 3.85 -3.66 9.34
N ASN A 10 5.05 -3.68 8.74
CA ASN A 10 5.93 -2.52 8.71
C ASN A 10 5.34 -1.38 7.87
N LEU A 11 4.75 -1.68 6.72
CA LEU A 11 4.08 -0.67 5.89
C LEU A 11 2.91 -0.01 6.61
N VAL A 12 2.06 -0.79 7.26
CA VAL A 12 0.94 -0.26 8.04
C VAL A 12 1.45 0.67 9.14
N ALA A 13 2.48 0.26 9.87
CA ALA A 13 3.09 1.10 10.91
C ALA A 13 3.66 2.41 10.35
N MET A 14 4.37 2.34 9.22
CA MET A 14 4.94 3.51 8.57
C MET A 14 3.87 4.48 8.09
N LEU A 15 2.78 3.99 7.51
CA LEU A 15 1.67 4.81 7.05
C LEU A 15 0.93 5.47 8.22
N ARG A 16 0.74 4.74 9.32
CA ARG A 16 0.12 5.28 10.54
C ARG A 16 0.96 6.37 11.22
N ASP A 17 2.25 6.40 10.94
CA ASP A 17 3.17 7.42 11.46
C ASP A 17 3.19 8.71 10.63
N VAL A 18 2.39 8.81 9.58
CA VAL A 18 2.20 10.04 8.80
C VAL A 18 0.99 10.79 9.36
N PRO A 19 1.17 11.86 10.19
CA PRO A 19 0.06 12.50 10.87
C PRO A 19 -1.00 13.06 9.92
N ASP A 20 -0.57 13.67 8.82
CA ASP A 20 -1.50 14.24 7.84
C ASP A 20 -2.32 13.17 7.12
N LEU A 21 -1.75 11.99 6.91
CA LEU A 21 -2.50 10.86 6.35
C LEU A 21 -3.56 10.36 7.32
N VAL A 22 -3.24 10.27 8.60
CA VAL A 22 -4.19 9.87 9.64
C VAL A 22 -5.34 10.88 9.72
N VAL A 23 -5.06 12.17 9.62
CA VAL A 23 -6.10 13.22 9.55
C VAL A 23 -7.03 12.99 8.36
N GLU A 24 -6.50 12.67 7.20
CA GLU A 24 -7.30 12.35 6.00
C GLU A 24 -8.15 11.08 6.18
N MET A 25 -7.75 10.18 7.06
CA MET A 25 -8.50 8.98 7.45
C MET A 25 -9.51 9.25 8.59
N GLY A 26 -9.91 10.49 8.78
CA GLY A 26 -10.86 10.89 9.82
C GLY A 26 -10.27 10.95 11.23
N GLY A 27 -8.94 11.02 11.34
CA GLY A 27 -8.24 11.04 12.64
C GLY A 27 -8.12 9.66 13.28
N ASP A 28 -8.45 8.58 12.56
CA ASP A 28 -8.44 7.20 13.06
C ASP A 28 -7.37 6.39 12.32
N ALA A 29 -6.26 6.11 12.99
CA ALA A 29 -5.16 5.35 12.41
C ALA A 29 -5.56 3.89 12.08
N GLU A 30 -6.60 3.35 12.71
CA GLU A 30 -7.09 1.99 12.42
C GLU A 30 -7.80 1.88 11.07
N ARG A 31 -8.11 2.99 10.43
CA ARG A 31 -8.59 3.02 9.05
C ARG A 31 -7.48 2.79 8.03
N ILE A 32 -6.23 2.70 8.49
CA ILE A 32 -5.08 2.17 7.74
C ILE A 32 -4.82 0.78 8.31
N TYR A 33 -5.13 -0.27 7.53
CA TYR A 33 -5.15 -1.62 8.06
C TYR A 33 -4.69 -2.65 7.04
N PRO A 34 -4.17 -3.81 7.50
CA PRO A 34 -3.82 -4.89 6.61
C PRO A 34 -5.04 -5.70 6.18
N TYR A 35 -5.01 -6.23 4.97
CA TYR A 35 -5.95 -7.25 4.56
C TYR A 35 -5.52 -8.60 5.16
N HIS A 36 -6.43 -9.24 5.86
CA HIS A 36 -6.24 -10.58 6.39
C HIS A 36 -7.19 -11.56 5.74
N ASP A 37 -6.60 -12.54 5.09
CA ASP A 37 -7.32 -13.68 4.55
C ASP A 37 -7.34 -14.77 5.63
N SER A 38 -8.26 -14.64 6.59
CA SER A 38 -8.30 -15.50 7.78
C SER A 38 -9.08 -16.77 7.50
N TYR A 39 -8.43 -17.92 7.61
CA TYR A 39 -9.10 -19.20 7.66
C TYR A 39 -9.80 -19.36 9.03
N PRO A 40 -11.02 -19.95 9.15
CA PRO A 40 -11.86 -20.52 8.09
C PRO A 40 -12.79 -19.52 7.38
N LYS A 41 -12.82 -18.27 7.80
CA LYS A 41 -13.68 -17.24 7.21
C LYS A 41 -12.91 -16.39 6.21
N LYS A 42 -12.62 -17.00 5.08
CA LYS A 42 -11.95 -16.32 3.99
C LYS A 42 -12.87 -15.30 3.33
N VAL A 43 -12.53 -14.02 3.46
CA VAL A 43 -13.20 -12.94 2.74
C VAL A 43 -12.44 -12.68 1.46
N SER A 44 -13.10 -12.75 0.30
CA SER A 44 -12.46 -12.46 -0.97
C SER A 44 -11.99 -11.00 -1.01
N LEU A 45 -10.88 -10.74 -1.72
CA LEU A 45 -10.35 -9.39 -1.87
C LEU A 45 -11.38 -8.44 -2.48
N VAL A 46 -12.14 -8.89 -3.47
CA VAL A 46 -13.22 -8.09 -4.09
C VAL A 46 -14.25 -7.65 -3.05
N HIS A 47 -14.67 -8.57 -2.18
CA HIS A 47 -15.60 -8.25 -1.10
C HIS A 47 -14.98 -7.31 -0.07
N ALA A 48 -13.71 -7.52 0.28
CA ALA A 48 -13.01 -6.66 1.22
C ALA A 48 -12.86 -5.23 0.70
N ILE A 49 -12.58 -5.06 -0.59
CA ILE A 49 -12.52 -3.74 -1.25
C ILE A 49 -13.89 -3.06 -1.20
N HIS A 50 -14.95 -3.80 -1.53
CA HIS A 50 -16.32 -3.27 -1.49
C HIS A 50 -16.73 -2.83 -0.07
N ALA A 51 -16.31 -3.59 0.95
CA ALA A 51 -16.63 -3.32 2.35
C ALA A 51 -15.71 -2.30 3.02
N MET A 52 -14.72 -1.74 2.31
CA MET A 52 -13.81 -0.75 2.88
C MET A 52 -14.57 0.46 3.41
N PRO A 53 -14.21 0.98 4.59
CA PRO A 53 -14.75 2.26 5.05
C PRO A 53 -14.27 3.40 4.13
N ALA A 54 -15.06 4.44 4.01
CA ALA A 54 -14.70 5.69 3.36
C ALA A 54 -14.63 6.81 4.41
N PRO A 55 -13.47 7.37 4.73
CA PRO A 55 -12.15 7.07 4.16
C PRO A 55 -11.54 5.78 4.71
N GLY A 56 -10.64 5.17 3.95
CA GLY A 56 -9.91 3.98 4.38
C GLY A 56 -8.74 3.64 3.46
N LEU A 57 -7.75 2.96 4.01
CA LEU A 57 -6.59 2.49 3.29
C LEU A 57 -6.28 1.06 3.74
N MET A 58 -6.32 0.14 2.78
CA MET A 58 -6.07 -1.29 3.02
C MET A 58 -4.78 -1.71 2.33
N VAL A 59 -3.91 -2.39 3.05
CA VAL A 59 -2.60 -2.86 2.56
C VAL A 59 -2.70 -4.36 2.28
N VAL A 60 -2.42 -4.75 1.04
CA VAL A 60 -2.63 -6.12 0.56
C VAL A 60 -1.36 -6.68 -0.07
N TRP A 61 -0.95 -7.86 0.38
CA TRP A 61 0.06 -8.63 -0.33
C TRP A 61 -0.58 -9.32 -1.54
N GLN A 62 0.00 -9.09 -2.73
CA GLN A 62 -0.48 -9.65 -4.00
C GLN A 62 0.33 -10.82 -4.48
N GLY A 63 1.45 -11.10 -3.87
CA GLY A 63 2.32 -12.21 -4.23
C GLY A 63 3.80 -11.88 -4.15
N THR A 64 4.60 -12.92 -4.22
CA THR A 64 6.06 -12.82 -4.24
C THR A 64 6.58 -13.68 -5.38
N GLN A 65 7.48 -13.11 -6.17
CA GLN A 65 8.05 -13.78 -7.34
C GLN A 65 9.57 -13.81 -7.24
N PRO A 66 10.21 -14.91 -7.66
CA PRO A 66 11.65 -14.92 -7.85
C PRO A 66 12.03 -14.04 -9.04
N GLY A 67 13.20 -13.42 -8.97
CA GLY A 67 13.74 -12.62 -10.05
C GLY A 67 15.24 -12.59 -10.04
N SER A 68 15.81 -11.77 -10.91
CA SER A 68 17.25 -11.55 -10.99
C SER A 68 17.53 -10.07 -11.14
N PHE A 69 18.51 -9.58 -10.39
CA PHE A 69 18.96 -8.20 -10.45
C PHE A 69 20.49 -8.18 -10.50
N GLY A 70 21.04 -7.74 -11.62
CA GLY A 70 22.50 -7.70 -11.80
C GLY A 70 23.19 -9.06 -11.66
N GLY A 71 22.50 -10.16 -12.02
CA GLY A 71 23.02 -11.54 -11.90
C GLY A 71 22.86 -12.14 -10.50
N VAL A 72 22.20 -11.43 -9.59
CA VAL A 72 21.91 -11.92 -8.23
C VAL A 72 20.44 -12.32 -8.14
N ASP A 73 20.17 -13.46 -7.51
CA ASP A 73 18.79 -13.90 -7.25
C ASP A 73 18.13 -12.98 -6.21
N VAL A 74 16.91 -12.60 -6.49
CA VAL A 74 16.13 -11.70 -5.64
C VAL A 74 14.68 -12.19 -5.52
N TRP A 75 13.97 -11.68 -4.52
CA TRP A 75 12.54 -11.88 -4.36
C TRP A 75 11.83 -10.55 -4.57
N LYS A 76 10.79 -10.54 -5.41
CA LYS A 76 9.96 -9.36 -5.65
C LYS A 76 8.63 -9.53 -4.95
N HIS A 77 8.39 -8.68 -3.95
CA HIS A 77 7.14 -8.65 -3.20
C HIS A 77 6.22 -7.59 -3.79
N GLN A 78 5.02 -8.01 -4.21
CA GLN A 78 4.00 -7.14 -4.76
C GLN A 78 3.00 -6.79 -3.66
N ILE A 79 2.93 -5.52 -3.30
CA ILE A 79 2.03 -5.00 -2.29
C ILE A 79 1.14 -3.95 -2.96
N THR A 80 -0.16 -4.04 -2.77
CA THR A 80 -1.07 -3.02 -3.28
C THR A 80 -1.77 -2.31 -2.14
N LEU A 81 -1.80 -0.99 -2.21
CA LEU A 81 -2.60 -0.17 -1.32
C LEU A 81 -3.93 0.12 -2.01
N PHE A 82 -5.03 -0.23 -1.36
CA PHE A 82 -6.37 0.12 -1.81
C PHE A 82 -6.86 1.30 -0.98
N LEU A 83 -7.33 2.33 -1.65
CA LEU A 83 -7.62 3.60 -1.03
C LEU A 83 -9.03 4.06 -1.36
N ARG A 84 -9.83 4.37 -0.35
CA ARG A 84 -11.06 5.13 -0.47
C ARG A 84 -10.90 6.45 0.25
N ALA A 85 -11.36 7.49 -0.42
CA ALA A 85 -11.38 8.81 0.16
C ALA A 85 -12.75 9.09 0.80
N LYS A 86 -12.88 10.22 1.51
CA LYS A 86 -14.16 10.63 2.09
C LYS A 86 -15.25 10.69 1.03
N GLU A 87 -16.48 10.29 1.39
CA GLU A 87 -17.62 10.35 0.48
C GLU A 87 -17.98 11.77 0.06
N THR A 88 -17.71 12.75 0.93
CA THR A 88 -17.92 14.17 0.64
C THR A 88 -16.59 14.86 0.44
N PHE A 89 -16.26 15.14 -0.81
CA PHE A 89 -15.10 15.96 -1.14
C PHE A 89 -15.49 17.41 -1.37
N GLU A 90 -14.72 18.31 -0.75
CA GLU A 90 -14.61 19.67 -1.25
C GLU A 90 -13.60 19.66 -2.40
N GLY A 91 -14.07 19.78 -3.63
CA GLY A 91 -13.24 19.75 -4.82
C GLY A 91 -13.42 18.51 -5.68
N ASP A 92 -12.58 18.35 -6.70
CA ASP A 92 -12.64 17.20 -7.57
C ASP A 92 -11.87 15.98 -7.03
N ALA A 93 -12.31 14.80 -7.44
CA ALA A 93 -11.69 13.55 -7.01
C ALA A 93 -10.20 13.44 -7.40
N PRO A 94 -9.76 13.83 -8.61
CA PRO A 94 -8.34 13.80 -8.95
C PRO A 94 -7.45 14.58 -8.00
N THR A 95 -7.87 15.77 -7.59
CA THR A 95 -7.10 16.60 -6.63
C THR A 95 -6.98 15.94 -5.26
N ALA A 96 -8.08 15.38 -4.76
CA ALA A 96 -8.11 14.71 -3.48
C ALA A 96 -7.19 13.48 -3.46
N TYR A 97 -7.23 12.67 -4.51
CA TYR A 97 -6.39 11.49 -4.62
C TYR A 97 -4.93 11.82 -4.85
N TYR A 98 -4.62 12.87 -5.58
CA TYR A 98 -3.26 13.36 -5.72
C TYR A 98 -2.67 13.74 -4.34
N ARG A 99 -3.45 14.43 -3.51
CA ARG A 99 -3.04 14.78 -2.16
C ARG A 99 -2.78 13.55 -1.31
N LEU A 100 -3.68 12.57 -1.33
CA LEU A 100 -3.52 11.32 -0.61
C LEU A 100 -2.30 10.53 -1.10
N PHE A 101 -2.09 10.48 -2.39
CA PHE A 101 -0.93 9.83 -2.98
C PHE A 101 0.38 10.46 -2.49
N ARG A 102 0.43 11.78 -2.42
CA ARG A 102 1.62 12.47 -1.89
C ARG A 102 1.87 12.16 -0.42
N LEU A 103 0.83 12.05 0.38
CA LEU A 103 0.95 11.68 1.79
C LEU A 103 1.44 10.24 1.94
N ILE A 104 0.95 9.33 1.12
CA ILE A 104 1.42 7.95 1.09
C ILE A 104 2.91 7.88 0.74
N THR A 105 3.35 8.60 -0.26
CA THR A 105 4.77 8.60 -0.67
C THR A 105 5.71 9.19 0.39
N LYS A 106 5.21 9.97 1.33
CA LYS A 106 5.99 10.42 2.50
C LYS A 106 6.20 9.32 3.53
N GLY A 107 5.25 8.41 3.64
CA GLY A 107 5.25 7.38 4.68
C GLY A 107 5.82 6.04 4.24
N VAL A 108 5.91 5.81 2.94
CA VAL A 108 6.33 4.52 2.38
C VAL A 108 7.60 4.71 1.56
N PRO A 109 8.63 3.85 1.73
CA PRO A 109 9.81 3.88 0.87
C PRO A 109 9.41 3.66 -0.58
N THR A 110 9.82 4.57 -1.45
CA THR A 110 9.57 4.48 -2.88
C THR A 110 10.83 4.88 -3.66
N ALA A 111 10.88 4.52 -4.92
CA ALA A 111 11.96 4.95 -5.81
C ALA A 111 11.85 6.43 -6.21
N ALA A 112 10.80 7.14 -5.81
CA ALA A 112 10.50 8.49 -6.25
C ALA A 112 11.30 9.60 -5.54
N GLY A 113 11.89 9.34 -4.38
CA GLY A 113 12.54 10.38 -3.59
C GLY A 113 13.90 9.97 -3.04
N VAL A 114 14.84 10.89 -3.07
CA VAL A 114 16.20 10.68 -2.52
C VAL A 114 16.15 10.43 -1.01
N GLU A 115 15.26 11.08 -0.31
CA GLU A 115 15.08 10.93 1.14
C GLU A 115 14.59 9.52 1.52
N MET A 116 13.87 8.87 0.60
CA MET A 116 13.32 7.55 0.81
C MET A 116 14.32 6.42 0.53
N LEU A 117 15.46 6.69 -0.08
CA LEU A 117 16.47 5.68 -0.37
C LEU A 117 17.10 5.09 0.89
N ASN A 118 17.06 5.83 2.00
CA ASN A 118 17.61 5.39 3.29
C ASN A 118 16.57 4.73 4.19
N VAL A 119 15.31 4.70 3.77
CA VAL A 119 14.22 4.09 4.54
C VAL A 119 13.79 2.81 3.84
N THR A 120 13.91 1.71 4.53
CA THR A 120 13.53 0.41 4.01
C THR A 120 12.32 -0.14 4.78
N VAL A 121 11.47 -0.88 4.10
CA VAL A 121 10.36 -1.58 4.74
C VAL A 121 10.84 -2.78 5.55
N HIS A 122 12.03 -3.27 5.23
CA HIS A 122 12.77 -4.30 5.96
C HIS A 122 14.25 -4.18 5.59
N GLU A 123 15.15 -4.70 6.42
CA GLU A 123 16.61 -4.56 6.27
C GLU A 123 17.16 -4.90 4.90
N SER A 124 16.59 -5.91 4.24
CA SER A 124 17.04 -6.39 2.93
C SER A 124 16.06 -6.10 1.79
N CYS A 125 15.06 -5.25 2.03
CA CYS A 125 13.93 -5.08 1.12
C CYS A 125 13.83 -3.62 0.69
N TYR A 126 14.01 -3.37 -0.59
CA TYR A 126 14.14 -2.03 -1.17
C TYR A 126 13.08 -1.77 -2.23
N PRO A 127 12.54 -0.54 -2.31
CA PRO A 127 11.66 -0.17 -3.40
C PRO A 127 12.47 0.01 -4.69
N MET A 128 12.04 -0.65 -5.76
CA MET A 128 12.72 -0.60 -7.06
C MET A 128 11.92 0.12 -8.12
N ASP A 129 10.62 0.20 -7.97
CA ASP A 129 9.74 0.81 -8.96
C ASP A 129 9.15 2.11 -8.45
N LEU A 130 8.85 3.02 -9.37
CA LEU A 130 8.11 4.23 -9.06
C LEU A 130 6.66 3.86 -8.74
N PRO A 131 6.08 4.45 -7.68
CA PRO A 131 4.70 4.20 -7.37
C PRO A 131 3.78 4.81 -8.43
N GLN A 132 2.67 4.15 -8.68
CA GLN A 132 1.60 4.61 -9.57
C GLN A 132 0.30 4.63 -8.81
N ILE A 133 -0.62 5.46 -9.26
CA ILE A 133 -1.97 5.48 -8.74
C ILE A 133 -2.95 5.19 -9.90
N GLN A 134 -3.85 4.24 -9.69
CA GLN A 134 -4.83 3.82 -10.68
C GLN A 134 -6.23 3.96 -10.11
N ARG A 135 -7.12 4.57 -10.89
CA ARG A 135 -8.54 4.67 -10.53
C ARG A 135 -9.26 3.41 -10.98
N GLN A 136 -10.07 2.85 -10.09
CA GLN A 136 -10.91 1.69 -10.35
C GLN A 136 -12.33 1.97 -9.90
N THR A 137 -13.28 1.23 -10.47
CA THR A 137 -14.68 1.29 -10.07
C THR A 137 -15.14 -0.13 -9.77
N ASP A 138 -15.76 -0.35 -8.62
CA ASP A 138 -16.28 -1.67 -8.28
C ASP A 138 -17.59 -1.99 -9.05
N ALA A 139 -18.11 -3.21 -8.85
CA ALA A 139 -19.31 -3.68 -9.54
C ALA A 139 -20.57 -2.85 -9.23
N GLU A 140 -20.57 -2.07 -8.14
CA GLU A 140 -21.67 -1.22 -7.72
C GLU A 140 -21.45 0.26 -8.03
N GLY A 141 -20.40 0.58 -8.78
CA GLY A 141 -20.10 1.94 -9.20
C GLY A 141 -19.35 2.78 -8.16
N LEU A 142 -18.83 2.17 -7.10
CA LEU A 142 -18.02 2.87 -6.10
C LEU A 142 -16.57 2.99 -6.56
N ASP A 143 -16.05 4.20 -6.56
CA ASP A 143 -14.66 4.46 -6.91
C ASP A 143 -13.71 4.08 -5.77
N TYR A 144 -12.59 3.49 -6.13
CA TYR A 144 -11.45 3.29 -5.25
C TYR A 144 -10.15 3.45 -6.04
N PHE A 145 -9.04 3.56 -5.34
CA PHE A 145 -7.75 3.75 -5.98
C PHE A 145 -6.79 2.64 -5.55
N GLU A 146 -5.97 2.21 -6.50
CA GLU A 146 -4.90 1.26 -6.29
C GLU A 146 -3.56 1.96 -6.40
N VAL A 147 -2.69 1.70 -5.44
CA VAL A 147 -1.29 2.11 -5.48
C VAL A 147 -0.45 0.84 -5.41
N PRO A 148 -0.07 0.26 -6.56
CA PRO A 148 0.81 -0.90 -6.56
C PRO A 148 2.22 -0.50 -6.18
N LEU A 149 2.81 -1.26 -5.26
CA LEU A 149 4.18 -1.10 -4.78
C LEU A 149 4.93 -2.40 -5.02
N SER A 150 6.21 -2.28 -5.34
CA SER A 150 7.09 -3.42 -5.49
C SER A 150 8.32 -3.23 -4.63
N PHE A 151 8.64 -4.25 -3.83
CA PHE A 151 9.83 -4.27 -2.99
C PHE A 151 10.69 -5.45 -3.38
N THR A 152 11.97 -5.20 -3.64
CA THR A 152 12.93 -6.23 -3.99
C THR A 152 13.77 -6.57 -2.77
N GLU A 153 13.69 -7.83 -2.38
CA GLU A 153 14.52 -8.40 -1.33
C GLU A 153 15.81 -8.95 -1.97
N ILE A 154 16.94 -8.47 -1.47
CA ILE A 154 18.27 -8.91 -1.88
C ILE A 154 18.87 -9.63 -0.68
N GLY A 155 19.14 -10.91 -0.83
CA GLY A 155 19.71 -11.69 0.24
C GLY A 155 19.78 -13.18 -0.12
N ASP A 156 20.65 -13.86 0.63
CA ASP A 156 20.88 -15.29 0.49
C ASP A 156 19.91 -16.04 1.42
N ASP A 157 18.97 -16.71 0.85
CA ASP A 157 18.14 -17.68 1.57
C ASP A 157 18.09 -19.00 0.84
#